data_6bb5789db4455227a8d5c98976369e16
#
_entry.id   6bb5789db4455227a8d5c98976369e16
#
_cell.length_a   1.000
_cell.length_b   1.000
_cell.length_c   1.000
_cell.angle_alpha   90.00
_cell.angle_beta   90.00
_cell.angle_gamma   90.00
#
_symmetry.space_group_name_H-M   'P 1'
#
loop_
_entity.id
_entity.type
_entity.pdbx_description
1 polymer ?
#
loop_
_entity_poly.entity_id
_entity_poly.type
_entity_poly.pdbx_seq_one_letter_code
_entity_poly.pdbx_strand_id
1 'polypeptide(L)'
;RTSHTYNENTIFAVAPFKFDGYDKNPSSFFVRFIIDGIEYEYSFSMTRTEILTEHLFYYPKGRRSLVFSRDESKGPDKKNIYEFKQAIKRPMDVAANTSRKTLFISRASQMDRDIAKRVFRFFSEDVVLDYKESAMPIDSFMKTRKEQILEILNTADSDIVDIRIQGNALKTFHKGNPDIAFDFDTEESEGTKTLFQMMLSMIDIIRNGRTLLIDEIDTSLHPHLVEYIINLFNNSDNAQLIYTTHNTHLLNTDFQRRDQVYFVNKREDGCSDLYSLYDFKDFRDTFDMEKAYLQGRFDAVPYLSRPNL
;
A
#
# COMPACT_ATOMS: atom_id res chain seq x y z
N ARG A 1 8.06 -7.90 -6.43
CA ARG A 1 8.46 -8.95 -5.47
C ARG A 1 8.97 -10.22 -6.16
N THR A 2 8.34 -10.72 -7.23
CA THR A 2 8.59 -12.05 -7.83
C THR A 2 9.31 -12.04 -9.17
N SER A 3 9.75 -10.90 -9.71
CA SER A 3 10.33 -10.81 -11.07
C SER A 3 11.56 -11.71 -11.30
N HIS A 4 12.27 -12.06 -10.25
CA HIS A 4 13.43 -12.94 -10.29
C HIS A 4 13.10 -14.42 -10.59
N THR A 5 11.83 -14.81 -10.47
CA THR A 5 11.35 -16.17 -10.77
C THR A 5 10.85 -16.29 -12.23
N TYR A 6 10.80 -15.18 -12.96
CA TYR A 6 10.28 -15.16 -14.31
C TYR A 6 11.27 -15.76 -15.33
N ASN A 7 10.76 -16.59 -16.22
CA ASN A 7 11.49 -17.19 -17.32
C ASN A 7 11.11 -16.56 -18.67
N GLU A 8 11.71 -17.01 -19.76
CA GLU A 8 11.50 -16.45 -21.11
C GLU A 8 10.03 -16.52 -21.57
N ASN A 9 9.28 -17.51 -21.10
CA ASN A 9 7.87 -17.71 -21.49
C ASN A 9 6.88 -16.92 -20.62
N THR A 10 7.35 -16.27 -19.56
CA THR A 10 6.47 -15.51 -18.65
C THR A 10 5.89 -14.29 -19.36
N ILE A 11 4.57 -14.16 -19.34
CA ILE A 11 3.85 -12.96 -19.72
C ILE A 11 3.49 -12.22 -18.44
N PHE A 12 3.84 -10.93 -18.36
CA PHE A 12 3.53 -10.13 -17.18
C PHE A 12 2.03 -9.86 -17.08
N ALA A 13 1.51 -9.91 -15.87
CA ALA A 13 0.11 -9.59 -15.57
C ALA A 13 -0.14 -8.07 -15.60
N VAL A 14 0.25 -7.41 -16.69
CA VAL A 14 0.01 -5.99 -16.93
C VAL A 14 -1.04 -5.85 -18.01
N ALA A 15 -2.14 -5.16 -17.68
CA ALA A 15 -3.17 -4.80 -18.65
C ALA A 15 -2.84 -3.39 -19.21
N PRO A 16 -2.40 -3.27 -20.46
CA PRO A 16 -2.14 -1.96 -21.05
C PRO A 16 -3.46 -1.20 -21.24
N PHE A 17 -3.39 0.12 -21.07
CA PHE A 17 -4.50 0.99 -21.44
C PHE A 17 -4.72 0.94 -22.96
N LYS A 18 -5.96 0.70 -23.43
CA LYS A 18 -6.25 0.34 -24.81
C LYS A 18 -6.74 1.49 -25.70
N PHE A 19 -7.09 2.63 -25.13
CA PHE A 19 -7.60 3.76 -25.90
C PHE A 19 -6.45 4.54 -26.56
N ASP A 20 -6.72 5.24 -27.64
CA ASP A 20 -5.82 6.13 -28.38
C ASP A 20 -4.44 5.55 -28.73
N GLY A 21 -4.35 4.21 -28.87
CA GLY A 21 -3.08 3.56 -29.21
C GLY A 21 -2.09 3.43 -28.05
N TYR A 22 -2.48 3.73 -26.81
CA TYR A 22 -1.64 3.56 -25.63
C TYR A 22 -1.28 2.10 -25.33
N ASP A 23 -2.03 1.13 -25.87
CA ASP A 23 -1.71 -0.29 -25.79
C ASP A 23 -0.33 -0.65 -26.36
N LYS A 24 0.21 0.20 -27.24
CA LYS A 24 1.56 0.07 -27.82
C LYS A 24 2.65 0.70 -26.96
N ASN A 25 2.28 1.52 -26.00
CA ASN A 25 3.21 2.20 -25.12
C ASN A 25 3.55 1.33 -23.91
N PRO A 26 4.78 1.39 -23.40
CA PRO A 26 5.12 0.71 -22.16
C PRO A 26 4.38 1.31 -20.96
N SER A 27 4.03 0.47 -20.00
CA SER A 27 3.58 0.92 -18.68
C SER A 27 4.78 1.38 -17.86
N SER A 28 4.68 2.55 -17.24
CA SER A 28 5.73 3.14 -16.42
C SER A 28 5.30 3.24 -14.95
N PHE A 29 6.22 2.94 -14.06
CA PHE A 29 6.01 2.96 -12.62
C PHE A 29 7.09 3.80 -11.95
N PHE A 30 6.69 4.57 -10.96
CA PHE A 30 7.59 5.42 -10.17
C PHE A 30 7.16 5.40 -8.71
N VAL A 31 8.14 5.33 -7.81
CA VAL A 31 7.92 5.45 -6.37
C VAL A 31 9.09 6.20 -5.73
N ARG A 32 8.75 7.10 -4.79
CA ARG A 32 9.69 7.77 -3.91
C ARG A 32 9.41 7.33 -2.48
N PHE A 33 10.45 6.93 -1.76
CA PHE A 33 10.33 6.35 -0.42
C PHE A 33 11.57 6.61 0.42
N ILE A 34 11.43 6.43 1.73
CA ILE A 34 12.53 6.62 2.70
C ILE A 34 12.81 5.29 3.41
N ILE A 35 14.07 4.91 3.49
CA ILE A 35 14.56 3.79 4.30
C ILE A 35 15.69 4.30 5.18
N ASP A 36 15.63 4.09 6.49
CA ASP A 36 16.66 4.51 7.45
C ASP A 36 17.05 5.99 7.30
N GLY A 37 16.07 6.87 7.06
CA GLY A 37 16.30 8.31 6.87
C GLY A 37 16.94 8.71 5.54
N ILE A 38 17.15 7.77 4.62
CA ILE A 38 17.65 8.03 3.26
C ILE A 38 16.51 7.93 2.27
N GLU A 39 16.32 8.96 1.46
CA GLU A 39 15.34 9.00 0.38
C GLU A 39 15.85 8.23 -0.84
N TYR A 40 14.93 7.51 -1.49
CA TYR A 40 15.14 6.76 -2.73
C TYR A 40 14.08 7.12 -3.77
N GLU A 41 14.49 7.13 -5.04
CA GLU A 41 13.60 7.15 -6.20
C GLU A 41 13.84 5.88 -7.02
N TYR A 42 12.79 5.11 -7.20
CA TYR A 42 12.85 3.91 -8.04
C TYR A 42 11.80 3.99 -9.13
N SER A 43 12.22 3.72 -10.35
CA SER A 43 11.32 3.69 -11.51
C SER A 43 11.70 2.58 -12.47
N PHE A 44 10.69 2.08 -13.18
CA PHE A 44 10.89 1.16 -14.30
C PHE A 44 9.76 1.30 -15.31
N SER A 45 10.04 0.89 -16.55
CA SER A 45 9.03 0.73 -17.58
C SER A 45 9.07 -0.68 -18.17
N MET A 46 7.89 -1.16 -18.56
CA MET A 46 7.75 -2.54 -19.05
C MET A 46 6.62 -2.65 -20.06
N THR A 47 6.75 -3.65 -20.92
CA THR A 47 5.66 -4.18 -21.74
C THR A 47 5.09 -5.44 -21.10
N ARG A 48 4.19 -6.14 -21.77
CA ARG A 48 3.73 -7.46 -21.32
C ARG A 48 4.81 -8.54 -21.35
N THR A 49 5.91 -8.30 -22.02
CA THR A 49 6.93 -9.31 -22.29
C THR A 49 8.31 -8.97 -21.76
N GLU A 50 8.63 -7.73 -21.50
CA GLU A 50 9.98 -7.34 -21.09
C GLU A 50 10.03 -6.04 -20.27
N ILE A 51 11.08 -5.90 -19.48
CA ILE A 51 11.48 -4.66 -18.80
C ILE A 51 12.29 -3.85 -19.81
N LEU A 52 11.92 -2.59 -20.04
CA LEU A 52 12.60 -1.71 -20.98
C LEU A 52 13.60 -0.79 -20.28
N THR A 53 13.18 -0.15 -19.21
CA THR A 53 14.04 0.73 -18.41
C THR A 53 13.91 0.39 -16.93
N GLU A 54 14.97 0.69 -16.16
CA GLU A 54 14.94 0.58 -14.71
C GLU A 54 15.98 1.52 -14.10
N HIS A 55 15.59 2.35 -13.13
CA HIS A 55 16.44 3.35 -12.53
C HIS A 55 16.30 3.36 -11.02
N LEU A 56 17.42 3.49 -10.32
CA LEU A 56 17.45 3.73 -8.89
C LEU A 56 18.35 4.93 -8.58
N PHE A 57 17.79 5.90 -7.90
CA PHE A 57 18.52 7.02 -7.31
C PHE A 57 18.35 6.98 -5.79
N TYR A 58 19.27 7.61 -5.07
CA TYR A 58 19.20 7.79 -3.63
C TYR A 58 19.79 9.15 -3.24
N TYR A 59 19.48 9.61 -2.01
CA TYR A 59 19.87 10.93 -1.52
C TYR A 59 20.71 10.84 -0.25
N PRO A 60 21.95 10.30 -0.30
CA PRO A 60 22.79 10.02 0.89
C PRO A 60 23.29 11.30 1.50
N LYS A 61 22.95 12.38 1.50
CA LYS A 61 23.26 13.70 2.10
C LYS A 61 22.37 14.78 1.47
N GLY A 62 21.12 14.44 1.15
CA GLY A 62 20.19 15.36 0.51
C GLY A 62 20.49 15.67 -0.97
N ARG A 63 21.49 15.00 -1.59
CA ARG A 63 21.81 15.18 -3.02
C ARG A 63 21.47 13.94 -3.81
N ARG A 64 20.72 14.14 -4.90
CA ARG A 64 20.34 13.07 -5.82
C ARG A 64 21.58 12.41 -6.44
N SER A 65 21.74 11.11 -6.23
CA SER A 65 22.86 10.32 -6.75
C SER A 65 22.33 9.06 -7.43
N LEU A 66 22.84 8.74 -8.62
CA LEU A 66 22.49 7.52 -9.33
C LEU A 66 23.10 6.30 -8.62
N VAL A 67 22.32 5.26 -8.43
CA VAL A 67 22.80 3.92 -8.05
C VAL A 67 23.04 3.11 -9.30
N PHE A 68 22.00 2.95 -10.13
CA PHE A 68 22.07 2.35 -11.45
C PHE A 68 20.97 2.89 -12.37
N SER A 69 21.26 2.80 -13.67
CA SER A 69 20.32 3.02 -14.76
C SER A 69 20.43 1.88 -15.75
N ARG A 70 19.30 1.36 -16.20
CA ARG A 70 19.16 0.35 -17.25
C ARG A 70 18.27 0.88 -18.34
N ASP A 71 18.69 0.70 -19.60
CA ASP A 71 17.94 1.08 -20.78
C ASP A 71 18.19 0.07 -21.92
N GLU A 72 17.25 -0.81 -22.14
CA GLU A 72 17.35 -1.90 -23.13
C GLU A 72 17.32 -1.40 -24.58
N SER A 73 16.97 -0.14 -24.85
CA SER A 73 17.01 0.45 -26.19
C SER A 73 18.44 0.73 -26.69
N LYS A 74 19.42 0.74 -25.80
CA LYS A 74 20.83 1.01 -26.11
C LYS A 74 21.57 -0.17 -26.74
N GLY A 75 20.86 -1.21 -27.12
CA GLY A 75 21.40 -2.35 -27.85
C GLY A 75 21.69 -3.58 -26.98
N PRO A 76 22.28 -4.66 -27.54
CA PRO A 76 22.42 -5.93 -26.83
C PRO A 76 23.61 -5.96 -25.83
N ASP A 77 24.55 -5.06 -25.92
CA ASP A 77 25.72 -5.06 -25.03
C ASP A 77 25.35 -4.52 -23.65
N LYS A 78 25.53 -5.36 -22.64
CA LYS A 78 25.24 -4.99 -21.23
C LYS A 78 26.02 -3.77 -20.76
N LYS A 79 27.19 -3.48 -21.29
CA LYS A 79 27.96 -2.27 -20.96
C LYS A 79 27.29 -1.00 -21.46
N ASN A 80 26.55 -1.07 -22.55
CA ASN A 80 25.82 0.09 -23.09
C ASN A 80 24.47 0.23 -22.42
N ILE A 81 23.80 -0.87 -22.08
CA ILE A 81 22.48 -0.89 -21.43
C ILE A 81 22.55 -0.30 -20.02
N TYR A 82 23.62 -0.59 -19.27
CA TYR A 82 23.72 -0.23 -17.85
C TYR A 82 24.70 0.91 -17.58
N GLU A 83 24.28 1.84 -16.72
CA GLU A 83 25.15 2.80 -16.06
C GLU A 83 25.13 2.55 -14.55
N PHE A 84 26.31 2.51 -13.91
CA PHE A 84 26.45 2.27 -12.49
C PHE A 84 27.29 3.36 -11.83
N LYS A 85 27.00 3.66 -10.56
CA LYS A 85 27.86 4.49 -9.71
C LYS A 85 28.35 3.69 -8.48
N GLN A 86 29.12 4.33 -7.63
CA GLN A 86 29.85 3.68 -6.52
C GLN A 86 28.97 2.99 -5.46
N ALA A 87 27.68 3.29 -5.40
CA ALA A 87 26.78 2.77 -4.38
C ALA A 87 26.52 1.25 -4.49
N ILE A 88 26.80 0.64 -5.63
CA ILE A 88 26.61 -0.79 -5.85
C ILE A 88 27.93 -1.47 -6.22
N LYS A 89 28.28 -2.54 -5.51
CA LYS A 89 29.51 -3.31 -5.73
C LYS A 89 29.35 -4.36 -6.81
N ARG A 90 30.35 -4.54 -7.68
CA ARG A 90 30.41 -5.54 -8.76
C ARG A 90 29.10 -5.65 -9.55
N PRO A 91 28.55 -4.55 -10.08
CA PRO A 91 27.23 -4.56 -10.70
C PRO A 91 27.20 -5.27 -12.05
N MET A 92 28.33 -5.39 -12.76
CA MET A 92 28.38 -6.00 -14.09
C MET A 92 28.17 -7.51 -14.08
N ASP A 93 28.52 -8.24 -13.01
CA ASP A 93 28.22 -9.65 -12.87
C ASP A 93 26.70 -9.88 -12.66
N VAL A 94 26.03 -8.97 -11.96
CA VAL A 94 24.58 -8.96 -11.83
C VAL A 94 23.92 -8.68 -13.18
N ALA A 95 24.38 -7.65 -13.91
CA ALA A 95 23.86 -7.28 -15.21
C ALA A 95 23.96 -8.44 -16.22
N ALA A 96 25.10 -9.14 -16.23
CA ALA A 96 25.30 -10.31 -17.09
C ALA A 96 24.31 -11.45 -16.81
N ASN A 97 23.84 -11.57 -15.57
CA ASN A 97 22.89 -12.58 -15.11
C ASN A 97 21.44 -12.06 -15.02
N THR A 98 21.16 -10.87 -15.55
CA THR A 98 19.82 -10.28 -15.55
C THR A 98 19.20 -10.38 -16.93
N SER A 99 18.09 -11.11 -17.04
CA SER A 99 17.31 -11.24 -18.25
C SER A 99 16.44 -9.99 -18.50
N ARG A 100 15.86 -9.86 -19.67
CA ARG A 100 14.86 -8.81 -19.97
C ARG A 100 13.55 -8.96 -19.19
N LYS A 101 13.30 -10.12 -18.61
CA LYS A 101 12.11 -10.43 -17.79
C LYS A 101 12.29 -10.10 -16.30
N THR A 102 13.51 -9.84 -15.86
CA THR A 102 13.85 -9.68 -14.45
C THR A 102 14.26 -8.24 -14.17
N LEU A 103 13.70 -7.64 -13.12
CA LEU A 103 14.19 -6.38 -12.59
C LEU A 103 15.61 -6.56 -12.06
N PHE A 104 16.51 -5.63 -12.41
CA PHE A 104 17.89 -5.63 -11.95
C PHE A 104 17.98 -5.60 -10.41
N ILE A 105 17.12 -4.78 -9.77
CA ILE A 105 17.08 -4.68 -8.31
C ILE A 105 16.80 -6.04 -7.64
N SER A 106 15.90 -6.84 -8.21
CA SER A 106 15.56 -8.18 -7.69
C SER A 106 16.74 -9.14 -7.85
N ARG A 107 17.41 -9.14 -9.00
CA ARG A 107 18.59 -9.97 -9.23
C ARG A 107 19.76 -9.53 -8.33
N ALA A 108 19.99 -8.23 -8.21
CA ALA A 108 21.05 -7.68 -7.37
C ALA A 108 20.85 -8.02 -5.88
N SER A 109 19.60 -8.03 -5.42
CA SER A 109 19.25 -8.47 -4.06
C SER A 109 19.60 -9.94 -3.84
N GLN A 110 19.27 -10.83 -4.78
CA GLN A 110 19.63 -12.27 -4.71
C GLN A 110 21.15 -12.51 -4.75
N MET A 111 21.89 -11.64 -5.43
CA MET A 111 23.35 -11.71 -5.51
C MET A 111 24.03 -10.90 -4.41
N ASP A 112 23.36 -10.65 -3.29
CA ASP A 112 23.91 -10.05 -2.07
C ASP A 112 24.46 -8.61 -2.24
N ARG A 113 23.83 -7.77 -3.05
CA ARG A 113 24.17 -6.35 -3.13
C ARG A 113 23.40 -5.57 -2.06
N ASP A 114 24.12 -4.98 -1.10
CA ASP A 114 23.54 -4.38 0.13
C ASP A 114 22.44 -3.36 -0.17
N ILE A 115 22.69 -2.42 -1.09
CA ILE A 115 21.69 -1.40 -1.43
C ILE A 115 20.46 -2.02 -2.11
N ALA A 116 20.64 -3.07 -2.91
CA ALA A 116 19.55 -3.77 -3.58
C ALA A 116 18.73 -4.60 -2.59
N LYS A 117 19.37 -5.27 -1.63
CA LYS A 117 18.68 -6.00 -0.56
C LYS A 117 17.79 -5.05 0.25
N ARG A 118 18.31 -3.87 0.60
CA ARG A 118 17.58 -2.86 1.37
C ARG A 118 16.33 -2.40 0.63
N VAL A 119 16.46 -2.04 -0.64
CA VAL A 119 15.33 -1.60 -1.48
C VAL A 119 14.36 -2.76 -1.73
N PHE A 120 14.86 -3.96 -2.00
CA PHE A 120 14.00 -5.13 -2.20
C PHE A 120 13.20 -5.47 -0.94
N ARG A 121 13.83 -5.38 0.23
CA ARG A 121 13.19 -5.61 1.53
C ARG A 121 12.05 -4.61 1.77
N PHE A 122 12.25 -3.34 1.46
CA PHE A 122 11.18 -2.34 1.54
C PHE A 122 9.94 -2.81 0.78
N PHE A 123 10.07 -3.22 -0.48
CA PHE A 123 8.92 -3.68 -1.26
C PHE A 123 8.37 -5.05 -0.84
N SER A 124 9.17 -5.91 -0.23
CA SER A 124 8.74 -7.27 0.15
C SER A 124 8.15 -7.35 1.55
N GLU A 125 8.63 -6.52 2.48
CA GLU A 125 8.32 -6.61 3.90
C GLU A 125 7.62 -5.36 4.44
N ASP A 126 8.06 -4.15 4.01
CA ASP A 126 7.57 -2.89 4.59
C ASP A 126 6.33 -2.34 3.87
N VAL A 127 6.10 -2.72 2.60
CA VAL A 127 4.86 -2.39 1.87
C VAL A 127 3.91 -3.59 1.93
N VAL A 128 2.79 -3.42 2.60
CA VAL A 128 1.74 -4.44 2.77
C VAL A 128 0.59 -4.13 1.83
N LEU A 129 0.24 -5.08 0.96
CA LEU A 129 -0.85 -4.96 -0.03
C LEU A 129 -2.14 -5.64 0.44
N ASP A 130 -2.02 -6.62 1.32
CA ASP A 130 -3.15 -7.28 1.96
C ASP A 130 -2.83 -7.41 3.46
N TYR A 131 -3.64 -6.78 4.30
CA TYR A 131 -3.46 -6.82 5.75
C TYR A 131 -3.48 -8.26 6.29
N LYS A 132 -4.14 -9.20 5.60
CA LYS A 132 -4.20 -10.63 5.99
C LYS A 132 -2.84 -11.33 5.91
N GLU A 133 -1.89 -10.79 5.14
CA GLU A 133 -0.52 -11.33 5.05
C GLU A 133 0.34 -10.98 6.29
N SER A 134 -0.10 -10.05 7.13
CA SER A 134 0.63 -9.53 8.28
C SER A 134 0.05 -10.04 9.60
N ALA A 135 -0.03 -11.35 9.79
CA ALA A 135 -0.58 -11.91 11.03
C ALA A 135 0.54 -12.17 12.06
N MET A 136 0.50 -11.45 13.19
CA MET A 136 1.26 -11.84 14.39
C MET A 136 0.69 -13.12 14.98
N PRO A 137 1.54 -14.01 15.56
CA PRO A 137 1.04 -15.12 16.37
C PRO A 137 0.18 -14.59 17.52
N ILE A 138 -1.04 -15.10 17.64
CA ILE A 138 -2.04 -14.68 18.63
C ILE A 138 -1.47 -14.73 20.06
N ASP A 139 -0.65 -15.73 20.38
CA ASP A 139 -0.02 -15.89 21.70
C ASP A 139 0.89 -14.73 22.10
N SER A 140 1.67 -14.24 21.14
CA SER A 140 2.57 -13.08 21.38
C SER A 140 1.77 -11.80 21.58
N PHE A 141 0.66 -11.68 20.87
CA PHE A 141 -0.19 -10.53 20.91
C PHE A 141 -1.00 -10.44 22.19
N MET A 142 -1.63 -11.54 22.61
CA MET A 142 -2.43 -11.61 23.84
C MET A 142 -1.62 -11.30 25.10
N LYS A 143 -0.32 -11.60 25.10
CA LYS A 143 0.56 -11.28 26.24
C LYS A 143 0.85 -9.78 26.40
N THR A 144 0.82 -9.02 25.33
CA THR A 144 1.34 -7.64 25.32
C THR A 144 0.30 -6.57 25.03
N ARG A 145 -0.84 -6.93 24.41
CA ARG A 145 -1.79 -5.97 23.82
C ARG A 145 -3.27 -6.35 23.99
N LYS A 146 -3.58 -7.23 24.93
CA LYS A 146 -4.95 -7.68 25.20
C LYS A 146 -5.94 -6.54 25.38
N GLU A 147 -5.56 -5.51 26.14
CA GLU A 147 -6.43 -4.36 26.43
C GLU A 147 -6.79 -3.57 25.15
N GLN A 148 -5.83 -3.40 24.23
CA GLN A 148 -6.10 -2.72 22.97
C GLN A 148 -7.06 -3.52 22.07
N ILE A 149 -6.94 -4.85 22.06
CA ILE A 149 -7.90 -5.68 21.31
C ILE A 149 -9.30 -5.54 21.90
N LEU A 150 -9.41 -5.61 23.22
CA LEU A 150 -10.71 -5.50 23.89
C LEU A 150 -11.36 -4.14 23.62
N GLU A 151 -10.59 -3.06 23.64
CA GLU A 151 -11.06 -1.73 23.29
C GLU A 151 -11.63 -1.68 21.86
N ILE A 152 -10.93 -2.30 20.91
CA ILE A 152 -11.33 -2.34 19.50
C ILE A 152 -12.56 -3.20 19.29
N LEU A 153 -12.60 -4.39 19.87
CA LEU A 153 -13.75 -5.28 19.81
C LEU A 153 -14.99 -4.65 20.44
N ASN A 154 -14.81 -3.95 21.57
CA ASN A 154 -15.88 -3.19 22.20
C ASN A 154 -16.40 -2.03 21.34
N THR A 155 -15.57 -1.47 20.47
CA THR A 155 -16.02 -0.40 19.55
C THR A 155 -16.92 -0.95 18.43
N ALA A 156 -16.73 -2.19 18.03
CA ALA A 156 -17.47 -2.82 16.93
C ALA A 156 -18.58 -3.79 17.39
N ASP A 157 -18.37 -4.47 18.50
CA ASP A 157 -19.33 -5.39 19.11
C ASP A 157 -19.23 -5.23 20.63
N SER A 158 -20.11 -4.43 21.18
CA SER A 158 -20.02 -3.89 22.55
C SER A 158 -20.16 -4.94 23.68
N ASP A 159 -20.30 -6.21 23.35
CA ASP A 159 -20.63 -7.24 24.33
C ASP A 159 -19.42 -8.10 24.79
N ILE A 160 -18.28 -8.09 24.10
CA ILE A 160 -17.09 -8.85 24.50
C ILE A 160 -16.31 -8.09 25.58
N VAL A 161 -16.28 -8.65 26.79
CA VAL A 161 -15.60 -8.04 27.97
C VAL A 161 -14.25 -8.62 28.25
N ASP A 162 -13.96 -9.83 27.76
CA ASP A 162 -12.65 -10.48 27.95
C ASP A 162 -12.36 -11.50 26.84
N ILE A 163 -11.07 -11.72 26.59
CA ILE A 163 -10.54 -12.75 25.70
C ILE A 163 -9.40 -13.48 26.42
N ARG A 164 -9.39 -14.81 26.35
CA ARG A 164 -8.35 -15.65 26.95
C ARG A 164 -7.97 -16.80 26.06
N ILE A 165 -6.72 -17.20 26.10
CA ILE A 165 -6.27 -18.47 25.52
C ILE A 165 -6.44 -19.55 26.58
N GLN A 166 -7.24 -20.55 26.28
CA GLN A 166 -7.46 -21.73 27.14
C GLN A 166 -7.06 -22.98 26.35
N GLY A 167 -5.95 -23.59 26.74
CA GLY A 167 -5.33 -24.65 25.95
C GLY A 167 -4.82 -24.11 24.60
N ASN A 168 -5.34 -24.67 23.51
CA ASN A 168 -5.03 -24.21 22.14
C ASN A 168 -6.17 -23.38 21.53
N ALA A 169 -7.23 -23.05 22.27
CA ALA A 169 -8.40 -22.33 21.79
C ALA A 169 -8.44 -20.89 22.32
N LEU A 170 -8.83 -19.97 21.47
CA LEU A 170 -9.17 -18.60 21.86
C LEU A 170 -10.61 -18.60 22.38
N LYS A 171 -10.83 -18.04 23.56
CA LYS A 171 -12.13 -17.95 24.21
C LYS A 171 -12.50 -16.48 24.44
N THR A 172 -13.75 -16.15 24.16
CA THR A 172 -14.35 -14.84 24.45
C THR A 172 -15.33 -14.95 25.61
N PHE A 173 -15.54 -13.83 26.29
CA PHE A 173 -16.46 -13.70 27.40
C PHE A 173 -17.33 -12.46 27.16
N HIS A 174 -18.64 -12.62 27.29
CA HIS A 174 -19.59 -11.56 26.96
C HIS A 174 -20.21 -10.92 28.21
N LYS A 175 -20.59 -9.66 28.08
CA LYS A 175 -21.17 -8.85 29.16
C LYS A 175 -22.42 -9.50 29.77
N GLY A 176 -23.22 -10.18 28.96
CA GLY A 176 -24.46 -10.85 29.44
C GLY A 176 -24.20 -12.02 30.38
N ASN A 177 -23.07 -12.72 30.25
CA ASN A 177 -22.62 -13.75 31.19
C ASN A 177 -21.09 -13.90 31.15
N PRO A 178 -20.36 -13.12 31.97
CA PRO A 178 -18.88 -13.10 31.93
C PRO A 178 -18.19 -14.39 32.41
N ASP A 179 -18.95 -15.33 32.98
CA ASP A 179 -18.41 -16.62 33.48
C ASP A 179 -18.49 -17.73 32.41
N ILE A 180 -19.23 -17.52 31.33
CA ILE A 180 -19.34 -18.48 30.22
C ILE A 180 -18.29 -18.13 29.15
N ALA A 181 -17.46 -19.13 28.82
CA ALA A 181 -16.48 -19.05 27.74
C ALA A 181 -17.12 -19.50 26.43
N PHE A 182 -17.09 -18.63 25.42
CA PHE A 182 -17.46 -18.93 24.04
C PHE A 182 -16.20 -19.31 23.24
N ASP A 183 -16.33 -20.28 22.37
CA ASP A 183 -15.24 -20.61 21.45
C ASP A 183 -15.17 -19.60 20.32
N PHE A 184 -14.04 -18.92 20.18
CA PHE A 184 -13.90 -17.83 19.21
C PHE A 184 -14.13 -18.29 17.75
N ASP A 185 -13.61 -19.48 17.41
CA ASP A 185 -13.67 -19.96 16.03
C ASP A 185 -15.05 -20.49 15.62
N THR A 186 -15.80 -21.06 16.57
CA THR A 186 -17.05 -21.75 16.29
C THR A 186 -18.30 -21.02 16.77
N GLU A 187 -18.20 -20.16 17.78
CA GLU A 187 -19.36 -19.52 18.42
C GLU A 187 -19.44 -17.99 18.16
N GLU A 188 -18.33 -17.35 17.75
CA GLU A 188 -18.34 -15.93 17.39
C GLU A 188 -18.86 -15.68 15.97
N SER A 189 -19.39 -14.46 15.75
CA SER A 189 -19.82 -14.04 14.43
C SER A 189 -18.65 -13.91 13.44
N GLU A 190 -18.88 -14.13 12.16
CA GLU A 190 -17.87 -13.90 11.11
C GLU A 190 -17.40 -12.44 11.07
N GLY A 191 -18.27 -11.48 11.41
CA GLY A 191 -17.91 -10.07 11.55
C GLY A 191 -16.89 -9.84 12.66
N THR A 192 -17.12 -10.40 13.85
CA THR A 192 -16.21 -10.34 15.00
C THR A 192 -14.84 -10.96 14.68
N LYS A 193 -14.83 -12.12 14.02
CA LYS A 193 -13.59 -12.81 13.61
C LYS A 193 -12.80 -11.98 12.60
N THR A 194 -13.46 -11.45 11.58
CA THR A 194 -12.83 -10.61 10.56
C THR A 194 -12.22 -9.35 11.17
N LEU A 195 -12.97 -8.69 12.04
CA LEU A 195 -12.49 -7.51 12.76
C LEU A 195 -11.27 -7.81 13.61
N PHE A 196 -11.34 -8.88 14.41
CA PHE A 196 -10.22 -9.30 15.26
C PHE A 196 -8.95 -9.54 14.44
N GLN A 197 -9.04 -10.31 13.35
CA GLN A 197 -7.91 -10.61 12.48
C GLN A 197 -7.36 -9.36 11.80
N MET A 198 -8.23 -8.49 11.33
CA MET A 198 -7.84 -7.21 10.72
C MET A 198 -7.09 -6.34 11.73
N MET A 199 -7.58 -6.24 12.97
CA MET A 199 -6.94 -5.41 13.99
C MET A 199 -5.59 -5.95 14.44
N LEU A 200 -5.42 -7.27 14.53
CA LEU A 200 -4.11 -7.89 14.77
C LEU A 200 -3.09 -7.45 13.71
N SER A 201 -3.51 -7.50 12.46
CA SER A 201 -2.67 -7.11 11.32
C SER A 201 -2.35 -5.62 11.33
N MET A 202 -3.33 -4.75 11.63
CA MET A 202 -3.13 -3.29 11.71
C MET A 202 -2.12 -2.93 12.80
N ILE A 203 -2.24 -3.53 13.97
CA ILE A 203 -1.31 -3.28 15.08
C ILE A 203 0.11 -3.77 14.73
N ASP A 204 0.25 -4.92 14.07
CA ASP A 204 1.55 -5.39 13.60
C ASP A 204 2.18 -4.43 12.58
N ILE A 205 1.39 -3.96 11.62
CA ILE A 205 1.82 -2.99 10.59
C ILE A 205 2.27 -1.68 11.26
N ILE A 206 1.47 -1.15 12.17
CA ILE A 206 1.77 0.10 12.90
C ILE A 206 3.03 -0.06 13.75
N ARG A 207 3.14 -1.15 14.49
CA ARG A 207 4.30 -1.41 15.36
C ARG A 207 5.62 -1.49 14.60
N ASN A 208 5.58 -2.09 13.42
CA ASN A 208 6.75 -2.27 12.58
C ASN A 208 7.00 -1.09 11.63
N GLY A 209 6.23 0.00 11.73
CA GLY A 209 6.40 1.20 10.91
C GLY A 209 6.22 0.94 9.42
N ARG A 210 5.29 0.03 9.04
CA ARG A 210 5.08 -0.36 7.65
C ARG A 210 4.07 0.54 6.95
N THR A 211 4.07 0.47 5.62
CA THR A 211 3.08 1.13 4.77
C THR A 211 2.02 0.13 4.35
N LEU A 212 0.75 0.41 4.66
CA LEU A 212 -0.40 -0.39 4.24
C LEU A 212 -1.11 0.29 3.07
N LEU A 213 -1.36 -0.47 2.00
CA LEU A 213 -2.20 -0.05 0.88
C LEU A 213 -3.52 -0.83 0.92
N ILE A 214 -4.64 -0.12 0.93
CA ILE A 214 -6.00 -0.71 0.91
C ILE A 214 -6.80 -0.08 -0.22
N ASP A 215 -7.30 -0.92 -1.11
CA ASP A 215 -8.29 -0.50 -2.10
C ASP A 215 -9.69 -0.61 -1.50
N GLU A 216 -10.50 0.46 -1.62
CA GLU A 216 -11.85 0.55 -1.06
C GLU A 216 -11.94 0.19 0.43
N ILE A 217 -11.28 0.96 1.30
CA ILE A 217 -11.19 0.72 2.75
C ILE A 217 -12.56 0.59 3.44
N ASP A 218 -13.59 1.22 2.88
CA ASP A 218 -14.96 1.22 3.38
C ASP A 218 -15.77 -0.01 2.94
N THR A 219 -15.24 -0.87 2.06
CA THR A 219 -15.94 -2.07 1.63
C THR A 219 -16.13 -3.03 2.79
N SER A 220 -17.41 -3.28 3.13
CA SER A 220 -17.82 -4.19 4.21
C SER A 220 -17.47 -3.76 5.64
N LEU A 221 -17.01 -2.53 5.85
CA LEU A 221 -16.72 -1.99 7.18
C LEU A 221 -17.77 -0.93 7.60
N HIS A 222 -18.08 -0.91 8.88
CA HIS A 222 -18.90 0.18 9.44
C HIS A 222 -18.11 1.50 9.37
N PRO A 223 -18.72 2.66 9.00
CA PRO A 223 -18.02 3.94 8.87
C PRO A 223 -17.15 4.32 10.07
N HIS A 224 -17.65 4.16 11.29
CA HIS A 224 -16.88 4.45 12.51
C HIS A 224 -15.63 3.58 12.67
N LEU A 225 -15.65 2.36 12.12
CA LEU A 225 -14.47 1.49 12.13
C LEU A 225 -13.41 1.97 11.15
N VAL A 226 -13.83 2.48 9.98
CA VAL A 226 -12.92 3.10 9.01
C VAL A 226 -12.24 4.33 9.62
N GLU A 227 -13.02 5.20 10.28
CA GLU A 227 -12.49 6.36 11.00
C GLU A 227 -11.50 5.95 12.09
N TYR A 228 -11.83 4.91 12.85
CA TYR A 228 -10.95 4.38 13.89
C TYR A 228 -9.62 3.89 13.32
N ILE A 229 -9.63 3.15 12.21
CA ILE A 229 -8.42 2.67 11.53
C ILE A 229 -7.57 3.85 11.05
N ILE A 230 -8.17 4.84 10.39
CA ILE A 230 -7.47 6.04 9.92
C ILE A 230 -6.79 6.75 11.10
N ASN A 231 -7.52 6.91 12.21
CA ASN A 231 -6.99 7.54 13.42
C ASN A 231 -5.83 6.75 14.05
N LEU A 232 -5.88 5.41 14.03
CA LEU A 232 -4.76 4.58 14.50
C LEU A 232 -3.46 4.90 13.73
N PHE A 233 -3.54 5.02 12.40
CA PHE A 233 -2.39 5.37 11.58
C PHE A 233 -1.97 6.83 11.75
N ASN A 234 -2.91 7.77 11.84
CA ASN A 234 -2.62 9.20 12.07
C ASN A 234 -1.91 9.46 13.40
N ASN A 235 -2.17 8.64 14.42
CA ASN A 235 -1.51 8.69 15.72
C ASN A 235 -0.19 7.89 15.77
N SER A 236 0.23 7.28 14.67
CA SER A 236 1.49 6.56 14.57
C SER A 236 2.59 7.47 14.03
N ASP A 237 3.78 7.42 14.65
CA ASP A 237 4.93 8.20 14.19
C ASP A 237 5.58 7.66 12.91
N ASN A 238 5.43 6.37 12.62
CA ASN A 238 6.24 5.70 11.60
C ASN A 238 5.44 4.90 10.56
N ALA A 239 4.18 4.54 10.84
CA ALA A 239 3.36 3.78 9.90
C ALA A 239 2.63 4.71 8.94
N GLN A 240 2.36 4.21 7.73
CA GLN A 240 1.62 4.95 6.71
C GLN A 240 0.44 4.12 6.20
N LEU A 241 -0.73 4.76 6.06
CA LEU A 241 -1.91 4.20 5.39
C LEU A 241 -2.14 4.96 4.08
N ILE A 242 -2.21 4.22 2.97
CA ILE A 242 -2.64 4.73 1.67
C ILE A 242 -3.87 3.93 1.27
N TYR A 243 -4.99 4.60 1.05
CA TYR A 243 -6.24 3.92 0.74
C TYR A 243 -7.06 4.66 -0.31
N THR A 244 -7.93 3.92 -0.98
CA THR A 244 -9.01 4.47 -1.80
C THR A 244 -10.34 4.31 -1.08
N THR A 245 -11.30 5.18 -1.37
CA THR A 245 -12.64 5.13 -0.81
C THR A 245 -13.65 5.84 -1.70
N HIS A 246 -14.89 5.41 -1.64
CA HIS A 246 -16.05 6.13 -2.18
C HIS A 246 -16.85 6.88 -1.11
N ASN A 247 -16.45 6.77 0.16
CA ASN A 247 -17.12 7.43 1.27
C ASN A 247 -16.71 8.90 1.37
N THR A 248 -17.58 9.79 0.88
CA THR A 248 -17.37 11.24 0.88
C THR A 248 -17.30 11.86 2.27
N HIS A 249 -17.85 11.20 3.30
CA HIS A 249 -17.75 11.66 4.69
C HIS A 249 -16.34 11.76 5.20
N LEU A 250 -15.40 10.96 4.65
CA LEU A 250 -13.97 11.00 4.97
C LEU A 250 -13.25 12.25 4.42
N LEU A 251 -13.92 13.09 3.63
CA LEU A 251 -13.40 14.41 3.22
C LEU A 251 -13.43 15.45 4.36
N ASN A 252 -13.95 15.08 5.52
CA ASN A 252 -13.92 15.95 6.68
C ASN A 252 -12.47 16.22 7.13
N THR A 253 -12.12 17.50 7.25
CA THR A 253 -10.78 17.96 7.64
C THR A 253 -10.39 17.63 9.07
N ASP A 254 -11.34 17.19 9.90
CA ASP A 254 -11.05 16.70 11.24
C ASP A 254 -10.26 15.39 11.25
N PHE A 255 -10.36 14.61 10.16
CA PHE A 255 -9.65 13.31 10.01
C PHE A 255 -8.38 13.41 9.18
N GLN A 256 -8.33 14.36 8.24
CA GLN A 256 -7.25 14.41 7.26
C GLN A 256 -6.87 15.85 6.90
N ARG A 257 -5.57 16.05 6.64
CA ARG A 257 -5.09 17.31 6.07
C ARG A 257 -5.36 17.32 4.55
N ARG A 258 -5.51 18.50 3.99
CA ARG A 258 -5.75 18.70 2.55
C ARG A 258 -4.68 18.09 1.65
N ASP A 259 -3.42 18.06 2.10
CA ASP A 259 -2.29 17.48 1.39
C ASP A 259 -2.29 15.93 1.38
N GLN A 260 -3.14 15.32 2.21
CA GLN A 260 -3.34 13.86 2.25
C GLN A 260 -4.48 13.40 1.34
N VAL A 261 -5.33 14.31 0.84
CA VAL A 261 -6.50 13.98 0.03
C VAL A 261 -6.19 14.17 -1.44
N TYR A 262 -6.46 13.13 -2.24
CA TYR A 262 -6.30 13.13 -3.69
C TYR A 262 -7.61 12.72 -4.35
N PHE A 263 -7.91 13.34 -5.48
CA PHE A 263 -9.05 13.01 -6.33
C PHE A 263 -8.57 12.31 -7.60
N VAL A 264 -9.37 11.33 -8.03
CA VAL A 264 -9.20 10.66 -9.32
C VAL A 264 -10.38 11.06 -10.20
N ASN A 265 -10.10 11.75 -11.30
CA ASN A 265 -11.09 12.09 -12.30
C ASN A 265 -10.87 11.27 -13.57
N LYS A 266 -11.92 10.64 -14.07
CA LYS A 266 -11.90 9.93 -15.35
C LYS A 266 -12.40 10.87 -16.45
N ARG A 267 -11.52 11.21 -17.40
CA ARG A 267 -11.84 12.06 -18.55
C ARG A 267 -12.66 11.33 -19.61
N GLU A 268 -13.22 12.08 -20.55
CA GLU A 268 -14.00 11.55 -21.69
C GLU A 268 -13.17 10.60 -22.59
N ASP A 269 -11.86 10.83 -22.72
CA ASP A 269 -10.93 9.95 -23.44
C ASP A 269 -10.62 8.63 -22.70
N GLY A 270 -11.21 8.44 -21.52
CA GLY A 270 -11.02 7.27 -20.66
C GLY A 270 -9.77 7.31 -19.79
N CYS A 271 -8.90 8.30 -19.95
CA CYS A 271 -7.75 8.52 -19.07
C CYS A 271 -8.21 9.00 -17.69
N SER A 272 -7.38 8.74 -16.67
CA SER A 272 -7.62 9.26 -15.32
C SER A 272 -6.53 10.25 -14.94
N ASP A 273 -6.94 11.35 -14.33
CA ASP A 273 -6.05 12.33 -13.71
C ASP A 273 -6.09 12.17 -12.20
N LEU A 274 -4.92 12.32 -11.56
CA LEU A 274 -4.76 12.33 -10.12
C LEU A 274 -4.26 13.70 -9.69
N TYR A 275 -4.95 14.38 -8.77
CA TYR A 275 -4.59 15.69 -8.25
C TYR A 275 -4.98 15.85 -6.79
N SER A 276 -4.27 16.74 -6.07
CA SER A 276 -4.46 16.93 -4.64
C SER A 276 -5.54 17.96 -4.33
N LEU A 277 -6.28 17.77 -3.24
CA LEU A 277 -7.12 18.82 -2.65
C LEU A 277 -6.30 20.06 -2.30
N TYR A 278 -5.02 19.92 -2.01
CA TYR A 278 -4.11 21.02 -1.72
C TYR A 278 -3.89 21.97 -2.91
N ASP A 279 -4.09 21.50 -4.15
CA ASP A 279 -3.94 22.31 -5.36
C ASP A 279 -5.05 23.38 -5.50
N PHE A 280 -6.18 23.21 -4.80
CA PHE A 280 -7.31 24.13 -4.79
C PHE A 280 -7.11 25.22 -3.70
N LYS A 281 -6.62 26.39 -4.09
CA LYS A 281 -6.24 27.47 -3.15
C LYS A 281 -7.41 28.26 -2.58
N ASP A 282 -8.60 28.19 -3.20
CA ASP A 282 -9.76 29.00 -2.85
C ASP A 282 -10.58 28.49 -1.67
N PHE A 283 -10.19 27.35 -1.08
CA PHE A 283 -10.88 26.71 0.01
C PHE A 283 -10.12 26.92 1.33
N ARG A 284 -10.83 27.44 2.34
CA ARG A 284 -10.34 27.54 3.72
C ARG A 284 -10.62 26.24 4.48
N ASP A 285 -9.88 25.96 5.53
CA ASP A 285 -10.04 24.73 6.35
C ASP A 285 -11.42 24.62 7.03
N THR A 286 -12.14 25.73 7.18
CA THR A 286 -13.52 25.77 7.71
C THR A 286 -14.59 25.46 6.66
N PHE A 287 -14.19 25.14 5.44
CA PHE A 287 -15.12 24.88 4.35
C PHE A 287 -15.58 23.42 4.38
N ASP A 288 -16.86 23.19 4.15
CA ASP A 288 -17.45 21.86 4.03
C ASP A 288 -16.97 21.20 2.71
N MET A 289 -15.93 20.38 2.82
CA MET A 289 -15.29 19.73 1.68
C MET A 289 -16.15 18.65 1.05
N GLU A 290 -16.93 17.92 1.85
CA GLU A 290 -17.88 16.93 1.35
C GLU A 290 -18.96 17.60 0.48
N LYS A 291 -19.54 18.68 0.96
CA LYS A 291 -20.52 19.45 0.20
C LYS A 291 -19.95 20.02 -1.09
N ALA A 292 -18.71 20.55 -1.03
CA ALA A 292 -18.02 21.06 -2.22
C ALA A 292 -17.78 19.98 -3.26
N TYR A 293 -17.36 18.78 -2.81
CA TYR A 293 -17.19 17.61 -3.66
C TYR A 293 -18.49 17.22 -4.34
N LEU A 294 -19.57 17.04 -3.56
CA LEU A 294 -20.89 16.66 -4.09
C LEU A 294 -21.48 17.70 -5.04
N GLN A 295 -21.06 18.97 -4.94
CA GLN A 295 -21.41 20.05 -5.87
C GLN A 295 -20.55 20.07 -7.15
N GLY A 296 -19.60 19.14 -7.30
CA GLY A 296 -18.71 19.05 -8.46
C GLY A 296 -17.58 20.06 -8.49
N ARG A 297 -17.25 20.72 -7.35
CA ARG A 297 -16.23 21.81 -7.33
C ARG A 297 -14.79 21.31 -7.49
N PHE A 298 -14.57 20.01 -7.42
CA PHE A 298 -13.27 19.36 -7.58
C PHE A 298 -13.17 18.51 -8.85
N ASP A 299 -14.13 18.60 -9.76
CA ASP A 299 -14.18 17.88 -11.05
C ASP A 299 -14.03 16.34 -10.94
N ALA A 300 -14.35 15.76 -9.77
CA ALA A 300 -14.17 14.32 -9.50
C ALA A 300 -15.49 13.58 -9.24
N VAL A 301 -16.63 14.26 -9.39
CA VAL A 301 -17.94 13.64 -9.19
C VAL A 301 -18.39 12.98 -10.48
N PRO A 302 -18.82 11.69 -10.46
CA PRO A 302 -19.35 11.03 -11.65
C PRO A 302 -20.60 11.74 -12.17
N TYR A 303 -20.65 12.08 -13.44
CA TYR A 303 -21.85 12.59 -14.09
C TYR A 303 -22.83 11.44 -14.35
N LEU A 304 -23.89 11.41 -13.58
CA LEU A 304 -25.02 10.49 -13.85
C LEU A 304 -26.02 11.19 -14.75
N SER A 305 -26.14 10.74 -16.00
CA SER A 305 -27.28 11.13 -16.85
C SER A 305 -28.59 10.66 -16.22
N ARG A 306 -29.66 11.45 -16.33
CA ARG A 306 -30.97 11.00 -15.88
C ARG A 306 -31.33 9.73 -16.65
N PRO A 307 -31.75 8.63 -15.98
CA PRO A 307 -32.22 7.46 -16.68
C PRO A 307 -33.45 7.84 -17.52
N ASN A 308 -33.39 7.64 -18.83
CA ASN A 308 -34.56 7.63 -19.69
C ASN A 308 -35.30 6.30 -19.44
N LEU A 309 -36.29 6.30 -18.59
CA LEU A 309 -37.25 5.19 -18.37
C LEU A 309 -38.38 5.27 -19.38
#